data_52b0283b8e757ef33cb6afa4c153bf4d
#
_entry.id   52b0283b8e757ef33cb6afa4c153bf4d
#
_cell.length_a   1.000
_cell.length_b   1.000
_cell.length_c   1.000
_cell.angle_alpha   90.00
_cell.angle_beta   90.00
_cell.angle_gamma   90.00
#
_symmetry.space_group_name_H-M   'P 1'
#
loop_
_entity.id
_entity.type
_entity.pdbx_description
1 polymer ?
#
loop_
_entity_poly.entity_id
_entity_poly.type
_entity_poly.pdbx_seq_one_letter_code
_entity_poly.pdbx_strand_id
1 'polypeptide(L)'
;MKMNLETPPKPVHEPLKSIEAMAPASGMKRPRRMDDAIVREAAGLLAVECVKWDATSSADDWIESLVKVRHSWDDGYKFARDLEQAAHVEPDADLVELLGDGYQILSTVHEREVRRWVQIVGFTPAHAVGDRVGCANGIGPIHEVRVATAQYVVDVKGTGKGGYVINAEDIRPVEATN
;
A
#
# COMPACT_ATOMS: atom_id res chain seq x y z
N MET A 1 -54.28 36.70 -12.28
CA MET A 1 -53.49 35.67 -13.01
C MET A 1 -52.49 35.09 -12.00
N LYS A 2 -52.81 33.92 -11.40
CA LYS A 2 -51.97 33.28 -10.40
C LYS A 2 -51.11 32.24 -11.12
N MET A 3 -49.78 32.42 -11.12
CA MET A 3 -48.80 31.46 -11.60
C MET A 3 -48.69 30.31 -10.58
N ASN A 4 -49.03 29.12 -10.99
CA ASN A 4 -48.70 27.89 -10.26
C ASN A 4 -47.21 27.60 -10.42
N LEU A 5 -46.46 27.70 -9.36
CA LEU A 5 -45.08 27.15 -9.30
C LEU A 5 -45.18 25.65 -9.07
N GLU A 6 -45.01 24.88 -10.13
CA GLU A 6 -44.84 23.41 -10.04
C GLU A 6 -43.51 23.10 -9.34
N THR A 7 -43.62 22.37 -8.25
CA THR A 7 -42.45 21.84 -7.51
C THR A 7 -41.77 20.76 -8.36
N PRO A 8 -40.44 20.81 -8.58
CA PRO A 8 -39.77 19.75 -9.33
C PRO A 8 -39.86 18.41 -8.61
N PRO A 9 -39.95 17.30 -9.34
CA PRO A 9 -40.09 15.97 -8.76
C PRO A 9 -38.77 15.62 -7.99
N LYS A 10 -38.97 15.04 -6.80
CA LYS A 10 -37.85 14.49 -6.00
C LYS A 10 -37.16 13.37 -6.79
N PRO A 11 -35.80 13.33 -6.81
CA PRO A 11 -35.08 12.23 -7.41
C PRO A 11 -35.43 10.93 -6.66
N VAL A 12 -35.96 9.98 -7.38
CA VAL A 12 -36.20 8.62 -6.89
C VAL A 12 -34.86 7.92 -6.85
N HIS A 13 -34.26 7.82 -5.67
CA HIS A 13 -33.14 6.93 -5.44
C HIS A 13 -33.66 5.50 -5.46
N GLU A 14 -33.51 4.80 -6.59
CA GLU A 14 -33.59 3.34 -6.59
C GLU A 14 -32.50 2.80 -5.64
N PRO A 15 -32.84 1.87 -4.72
CA PRO A 15 -31.83 1.22 -3.90
C PRO A 15 -30.91 0.42 -4.83
N LEU A 16 -29.64 0.84 -4.91
CA LEU A 16 -28.59 0.09 -5.58
C LEU A 16 -28.59 -1.34 -5.00
N LYS A 17 -28.90 -2.31 -5.88
CA LYS A 17 -28.77 -3.74 -5.58
C LYS A 17 -27.40 -3.97 -4.95
N SER A 18 -27.38 -4.70 -3.83
CA SER A 18 -26.18 -5.16 -3.13
C SER A 18 -25.20 -5.72 -4.14
N ILE A 19 -24.20 -4.92 -4.52
CA ILE A 19 -23.07 -5.40 -5.29
C ILE A 19 -22.21 -6.11 -4.27
N GLU A 20 -22.24 -7.44 -4.29
CA GLU A 20 -21.25 -8.26 -3.60
C GLU A 20 -19.89 -7.69 -3.98
N ALA A 21 -19.07 -7.33 -2.97
CA ALA A 21 -17.71 -6.89 -3.16
C ALA A 21 -17.02 -7.95 -4.02
N MET A 22 -16.81 -7.67 -5.30
CA MET A 22 -16.19 -8.62 -6.21
C MET A 22 -14.77 -8.89 -5.70
N ALA A 23 -14.60 -10.06 -5.08
CA ALA A 23 -13.28 -10.64 -4.90
C ALA A 23 -12.58 -10.66 -6.28
N PRO A 24 -11.29 -10.35 -6.35
CA PRO A 24 -10.58 -10.28 -7.62
C PRO A 24 -10.80 -11.59 -8.39
N ALA A 25 -11.30 -11.50 -9.61
CA ALA A 25 -11.73 -12.61 -10.46
C ALA A 25 -10.64 -13.68 -10.73
N SER A 26 -9.38 -13.39 -10.38
CA SER A 26 -8.22 -14.25 -10.68
C SER A 26 -7.75 -15.11 -9.50
N GLY A 27 -8.29 -14.97 -8.30
CA GLY A 27 -7.72 -15.60 -7.09
C GLY A 27 -6.29 -15.14 -6.75
N MET A 28 -5.75 -14.21 -7.51
CA MET A 28 -4.41 -13.66 -7.31
C MET A 28 -4.40 -12.73 -6.09
N LYS A 29 -3.57 -13.06 -5.10
CA LYS A 29 -3.45 -12.26 -3.88
C LYS A 29 -2.70 -10.95 -4.17
N ARG A 30 -3.07 -9.89 -3.43
CA ARG A 30 -2.32 -8.64 -3.43
C ARG A 30 -0.88 -8.89 -3.00
N PRO A 31 0.13 -8.32 -3.68
CA PRO A 31 1.51 -8.35 -3.25
C PRO A 31 1.69 -7.71 -1.87
N ARG A 32 2.47 -8.36 -1.00
CA ARG A 32 2.85 -7.83 0.31
C ARG A 32 4.25 -7.27 0.25
N ARG A 33 4.53 -6.22 1.00
CA ARG A 33 5.86 -5.57 1.00
C ARG A 33 7.00 -6.54 1.28
N MET A 34 6.79 -7.55 2.15
CA MET A 34 7.79 -8.53 2.55
C MET A 34 7.74 -9.84 1.73
N ASP A 35 7.03 -9.85 0.60
CA ASP A 35 7.10 -11.01 -0.31
C ASP A 35 8.53 -11.14 -0.85
N ASP A 36 9.04 -12.36 -0.91
CA ASP A 36 10.43 -12.63 -1.23
C ASP A 36 10.88 -12.04 -2.58
N ALA A 37 10.01 -12.04 -3.58
CA ALA A 37 10.31 -11.45 -4.90
C ALA A 37 10.51 -9.93 -4.80
N ILE A 38 9.68 -9.24 -4.01
CA ILE A 38 9.76 -7.78 -3.80
C ILE A 38 11.01 -7.42 -3.03
N VAL A 39 11.29 -8.15 -1.93
CA VAL A 39 12.48 -7.93 -1.11
C VAL A 39 13.75 -8.18 -1.93
N ARG A 40 13.81 -9.26 -2.71
CA ARG A 40 14.97 -9.61 -3.54
C ARG A 40 15.21 -8.58 -4.63
N GLU A 41 14.17 -8.07 -5.27
CA GLU A 41 14.31 -7.02 -6.27
C GLU A 41 14.79 -5.70 -5.65
N ALA A 42 14.21 -5.29 -4.51
CA ALA A 42 14.66 -4.11 -3.79
C ALA A 42 16.11 -4.26 -3.31
N ALA A 43 16.51 -5.46 -2.84
CA ALA A 43 17.89 -5.79 -2.50
C ALA A 43 18.82 -5.67 -3.72
N GLY A 44 18.38 -6.09 -4.90
CA GLY A 44 19.15 -5.92 -6.13
C GLY A 44 19.43 -4.46 -6.47
N LEU A 45 18.42 -3.59 -6.30
CA LEU A 45 18.61 -2.15 -6.51
C LEU A 45 19.57 -1.54 -5.50
N LEU A 46 19.46 -1.90 -4.22
CA LEU A 46 20.35 -1.41 -3.16
C LEU A 46 21.77 -1.95 -3.30
N ALA A 47 21.93 -3.21 -3.71
CA ALA A 47 23.21 -3.87 -3.91
C ALA A 47 24.11 -3.15 -4.94
N VAL A 48 23.50 -2.51 -5.95
CA VAL A 48 24.25 -1.70 -6.94
C VAL A 48 25.02 -0.57 -6.25
N GLU A 49 24.43 0.05 -5.26
CA GLU A 49 25.08 1.11 -4.49
C GLU A 49 26.07 0.54 -3.46
N CYS A 50 25.73 -0.60 -2.82
CA CYS A 50 26.63 -1.29 -1.90
C CYS A 50 27.94 -1.74 -2.57
N VAL A 51 27.89 -2.22 -3.81
CA VAL A 51 29.11 -2.58 -4.58
C VAL A 51 29.98 -1.37 -4.87
N LYS A 52 29.42 -0.16 -5.00
CA LYS A 52 30.22 1.07 -5.14
C LYS A 52 30.94 1.43 -3.84
N TRP A 53 30.30 1.15 -2.71
CA TRP A 53 30.88 1.35 -1.40
C TRP A 53 31.97 0.30 -1.09
N ASP A 54 31.72 -0.98 -1.37
CA ASP A 54 32.68 -2.08 -1.23
C ASP A 54 32.77 -2.88 -2.54
N ALA A 55 33.80 -2.56 -3.32
CA ALA A 55 34.07 -3.22 -4.60
C ALA A 55 34.66 -4.65 -4.46
N THR A 56 34.92 -5.13 -3.24
CA THR A 56 35.46 -6.47 -3.00
C THR A 56 34.37 -7.54 -2.95
N SER A 57 33.14 -7.15 -2.65
CA SER A 57 31.97 -8.03 -2.61
C SER A 57 31.17 -7.95 -3.92
N SER A 58 30.63 -9.09 -4.36
CA SER A 58 29.76 -9.12 -5.55
C SER A 58 28.36 -8.60 -5.24
N ALA A 59 27.62 -8.20 -6.29
CA ALA A 59 26.22 -7.80 -6.14
C ALA A 59 25.35 -8.96 -5.57
N ASP A 60 25.64 -10.20 -5.95
CA ASP A 60 24.90 -11.37 -5.47
C ASP A 60 25.14 -11.61 -3.97
N ASP A 61 26.37 -11.43 -3.48
CA ASP A 61 26.68 -11.53 -2.05
C ASP A 61 25.96 -10.44 -1.25
N TRP A 62 25.88 -9.22 -1.81
CA TRP A 62 25.11 -8.12 -1.23
C TRP A 62 23.62 -8.44 -1.18
N ILE A 63 23.03 -8.92 -2.28
CA ILE A 63 21.61 -9.31 -2.34
C ILE A 63 21.29 -10.33 -1.25
N GLU A 64 22.07 -11.40 -1.13
CA GLU A 64 21.82 -12.43 -0.13
C GLU A 64 21.95 -11.90 1.29
N SER A 65 22.90 -11.00 1.56
CA SER A 65 23.09 -10.36 2.86
C SER A 65 21.94 -9.42 3.21
N LEU A 66 21.53 -8.56 2.29
CA LEU A 66 20.42 -7.63 2.45
C LEU A 66 19.09 -8.36 2.68
N VAL A 67 18.82 -9.45 1.96
CA VAL A 67 17.61 -10.27 2.13
C VAL A 67 17.55 -10.92 3.51
N LYS A 68 18.69 -11.35 4.07
CA LYS A 68 18.76 -11.95 5.44
C LYS A 68 18.27 -10.98 6.50
N VAL A 69 18.58 -9.69 6.38
CA VAL A 69 18.27 -8.65 7.38
C VAL A 69 17.08 -7.78 7.00
N ARG A 70 16.21 -8.28 6.15
CA ARG A 70 15.03 -7.53 5.61
C ARG A 70 14.12 -6.89 6.66
N HIS A 71 14.16 -7.34 7.91
CA HIS A 71 13.34 -6.80 9.00
C HIS A 71 13.82 -5.45 9.54
N SER A 72 14.99 -4.99 9.10
CA SER A 72 15.65 -3.78 9.58
C SER A 72 15.69 -2.64 8.57
N TRP A 73 15.05 -2.81 7.43
CA TRP A 73 15.09 -1.86 6.31
C TRP A 73 14.35 -0.53 6.57
N ASP A 74 13.67 -0.39 7.70
CA ASP A 74 12.98 0.83 8.13
C ASP A 74 13.88 1.80 8.92
N ASP A 75 15.10 1.37 9.29
CA ASP A 75 16.05 2.15 10.06
C ASP A 75 17.50 1.84 9.60
N GLY A 76 18.15 2.81 8.94
CA GLY A 76 19.49 2.63 8.36
C GLY A 76 20.54 2.20 9.38
N TYR A 77 20.51 2.71 10.61
CA TYR A 77 21.43 2.31 11.66
C TYR A 77 21.20 0.87 12.12
N LYS A 78 19.96 0.50 12.37
CA LYS A 78 19.60 -0.87 12.73
C LYS A 78 19.96 -1.84 11.60
N PHE A 79 19.70 -1.44 10.35
CA PHE A 79 20.01 -2.20 9.16
C PHE A 79 21.52 -2.47 9.06
N ALA A 80 22.37 -1.45 9.22
CA ALA A 80 23.83 -1.59 9.21
C ALA A 80 24.32 -2.54 10.32
N ARG A 81 23.79 -2.40 11.54
CA ARG A 81 24.15 -3.26 12.66
C ARG A 81 23.73 -4.73 12.43
N ASP A 82 22.57 -4.97 11.84
CA ASP A 82 22.13 -6.32 11.56
C ASP A 82 22.93 -6.95 10.40
N LEU A 83 23.43 -6.14 9.45
CA LEU A 83 24.39 -6.58 8.41
C LEU A 83 25.76 -6.93 9.03
N GLU A 84 26.27 -6.15 9.96
CA GLU A 84 27.50 -6.46 10.71
C GLU A 84 27.44 -7.87 11.31
N GLN A 85 26.31 -8.20 11.95
CA GLN A 85 26.11 -9.50 12.58
C GLN A 85 25.87 -10.65 11.59
N ALA A 86 25.13 -10.40 10.52
CA ALA A 86 24.68 -11.46 9.60
C ALA A 86 25.64 -11.72 8.43
N ALA A 87 26.43 -10.73 8.03
CA ALA A 87 27.28 -10.74 6.85
C ALA A 87 28.74 -10.34 7.14
N HIS A 88 29.09 -10.07 8.40
CA HIS A 88 30.43 -9.62 8.82
C HIS A 88 30.94 -8.38 8.09
N VAL A 89 30.00 -7.50 7.74
CA VAL A 89 30.30 -6.20 7.15
C VAL A 89 30.65 -5.23 8.30
N GLU A 90 31.73 -4.47 8.19
CA GLU A 90 32.06 -3.39 9.13
C GLU A 90 31.45 -2.08 8.62
N PRO A 91 30.27 -1.66 9.11
CA PRO A 91 29.60 -0.49 8.58
C PRO A 91 30.26 0.79 9.06
N ASP A 92 30.47 1.71 8.13
CA ASP A 92 30.84 3.11 8.40
C ASP A 92 29.62 4.04 8.25
N ALA A 93 29.83 5.34 8.39
CA ALA A 93 28.77 6.34 8.28
C ALA A 93 28.17 6.39 6.87
N ASP A 94 28.97 6.18 5.83
CA ASP A 94 28.53 6.25 4.44
C ASP A 94 27.61 5.06 4.12
N LEU A 95 27.94 3.85 4.62
CA LEU A 95 27.05 2.69 4.49
C LEU A 95 25.73 2.88 5.25
N VAL A 96 25.76 3.45 6.47
CA VAL A 96 24.54 3.74 7.24
C VAL A 96 23.62 4.70 6.48
N GLU A 97 24.17 5.76 5.87
CA GLU A 97 23.41 6.72 5.06
C GLU A 97 22.80 6.03 3.84
N LEU A 98 23.59 5.25 3.11
CA LEU A 98 23.14 4.48 1.95
C LEU A 98 22.00 3.52 2.31
N LEU A 99 22.12 2.79 3.42
CA LEU A 99 21.10 1.85 3.88
C LEU A 99 19.83 2.56 4.36
N GLY A 100 19.90 3.84 4.73
CA GLY A 100 18.75 4.68 5.07
C GLY A 100 17.72 4.77 3.96
N ASP A 101 18.12 4.64 2.71
CA ASP A 101 17.23 4.64 1.54
C ASP A 101 16.51 3.30 1.33
N GLY A 102 16.90 2.24 2.03
CA GLY A 102 16.38 0.88 1.85
C GLY A 102 14.86 0.80 1.95
N TYR A 103 14.27 1.48 2.93
CA TYR A 103 12.80 1.52 3.10
C TYR A 103 12.10 2.16 1.90
N GLN A 104 12.64 3.25 1.36
CA GLN A 104 12.06 3.95 0.23
C GLN A 104 12.14 3.11 -1.05
N ILE A 105 13.26 2.43 -1.27
CA ILE A 105 13.46 1.51 -2.40
C ILE A 105 12.44 0.37 -2.31
N LEU A 106 12.33 -0.29 -1.15
CA LEU A 106 11.39 -1.38 -0.91
C LEU A 106 9.92 -0.93 -1.13
N SER A 107 9.58 0.27 -0.65
CA SER A 107 8.24 0.84 -0.81
C SER A 107 7.93 1.13 -2.28
N THR A 108 8.90 1.64 -3.03
CA THR A 108 8.75 1.93 -4.46
C THR A 108 8.54 0.65 -5.28
N VAL A 109 9.33 -0.40 -5.02
CA VAL A 109 9.17 -1.70 -5.66
C VAL A 109 7.80 -2.30 -5.32
N HIS A 110 7.42 -2.31 -4.05
CA HIS A 110 6.12 -2.81 -3.61
C HIS A 110 4.95 -2.06 -4.27
N GLU A 111 4.98 -0.73 -4.30
CA GLU A 111 3.92 0.07 -4.93
C GLU A 111 3.79 -0.23 -6.44
N ARG A 112 4.91 -0.38 -7.13
CA ARG A 112 4.91 -0.77 -8.55
C ARG A 112 4.26 -2.14 -8.75
N GLU A 113 4.57 -3.13 -7.93
CA GLU A 113 3.99 -4.48 -8.02
C GLU A 113 2.49 -4.47 -7.65
N VAL A 114 2.07 -3.65 -6.68
CA VAL A 114 0.64 -3.46 -6.39
C VAL A 114 -0.08 -2.83 -7.58
N ARG A 115 0.47 -1.80 -8.23
CA ARG A 115 -0.12 -1.20 -9.43
C ARG A 115 -0.25 -2.20 -10.57
N ARG A 116 0.78 -3.03 -10.78
CA ARG A 116 0.76 -4.11 -11.77
C ARG A 116 -0.33 -5.14 -11.46
N TRP A 117 -0.43 -5.55 -10.20
CA TRP A 117 -1.48 -6.46 -9.74
C TRP A 117 -2.87 -5.89 -9.99
N VAL A 118 -3.10 -4.60 -9.67
CA VAL A 118 -4.38 -3.89 -9.92
C VAL A 118 -4.77 -3.94 -11.39
N GLN A 119 -3.82 -3.75 -12.30
CA GLN A 119 -4.07 -3.84 -13.75
C GLN A 119 -4.46 -5.27 -14.17
N ILE A 120 -3.78 -6.29 -13.63
CA ILE A 120 -4.03 -7.70 -13.96
C ILE A 120 -5.42 -8.14 -13.45
N VAL A 121 -5.78 -7.78 -12.21
CA VAL A 121 -7.07 -8.19 -11.62
C VAL A 121 -8.25 -7.35 -12.12
N GLY A 122 -7.99 -6.23 -12.80
CA GLY A 122 -9.04 -5.35 -13.33
C GLY A 122 -9.87 -4.71 -12.22
N PHE A 123 -9.21 -4.19 -11.18
CA PHE A 123 -9.91 -3.60 -10.02
C PHE A 123 -10.87 -2.48 -10.44
N THR A 124 -12.12 -2.60 -10.02
CA THR A 124 -13.14 -1.56 -10.14
C THR A 124 -13.64 -1.21 -8.73
N PRO A 125 -13.62 0.08 -8.32
CA PRO A 125 -14.11 0.47 -7.01
C PRO A 125 -15.59 0.11 -6.81
N ALA A 126 -15.90 -0.58 -5.72
CA ALA A 126 -17.27 -0.92 -5.32
C ALA A 126 -17.94 0.23 -4.54
N HIS A 127 -17.16 1.20 -4.06
CA HIS A 127 -17.61 2.33 -3.25
C HIS A 127 -17.09 3.65 -3.82
N ALA A 128 -17.88 4.73 -3.62
CA ALA A 128 -17.54 6.08 -4.04
C ALA A 128 -17.10 6.96 -2.85
N VAL A 129 -16.53 8.13 -3.16
CA VAL A 129 -16.27 9.17 -2.15
C VAL A 129 -17.59 9.59 -1.50
N GLY A 130 -17.59 9.64 -0.16
CA GLY A 130 -18.77 9.94 0.66
C GLY A 130 -19.50 8.71 1.18
N ASP A 131 -19.34 7.53 0.58
CA ASP A 131 -19.95 6.29 1.09
C ASP A 131 -19.39 5.96 2.47
N ARG A 132 -20.27 5.51 3.38
CA ARG A 132 -19.86 5.05 4.71
C ARG A 132 -19.51 3.57 4.66
N VAL A 133 -18.31 3.26 5.12
CA VAL A 133 -17.77 1.90 5.12
C VAL A 133 -17.15 1.56 6.48
N GLY A 134 -17.09 0.27 6.78
CA GLY A 134 -16.38 -0.27 7.92
C GLY A 134 -14.98 -0.74 7.54
N CYS A 135 -14.04 -0.63 8.46
CA CYS A 135 -12.70 -1.19 8.38
C CYS A 135 -12.20 -1.58 9.77
N ALA A 136 -11.00 -2.14 9.89
CA ALA A 136 -10.42 -2.53 11.18
C ALA A 136 -10.32 -1.37 12.18
N ASN A 137 -10.21 -0.12 11.70
CA ASN A 137 -10.06 1.07 12.53
C ASN A 137 -11.40 1.72 12.94
N GLY A 138 -12.53 1.22 12.43
CA GLY A 138 -13.87 1.73 12.72
C GLY A 138 -14.70 1.98 11.46
N ILE A 139 -15.73 2.82 11.59
CA ILE A 139 -16.67 3.18 10.52
C ILE A 139 -16.50 4.65 10.18
N GLY A 140 -16.40 4.97 8.89
CA GLY A 140 -16.30 6.36 8.43
C GLY A 140 -16.62 6.52 6.95
N PRO A 141 -16.76 7.78 6.48
CA PRO A 141 -16.92 8.07 5.06
C PRO A 141 -15.61 7.86 4.31
N ILE A 142 -15.72 7.43 3.05
CA ILE A 142 -14.60 7.42 2.12
C ILE A 142 -14.27 8.86 1.73
N HIS A 143 -13.03 9.27 1.95
CA HIS A 143 -12.51 10.58 1.58
C HIS A 143 -11.85 10.58 0.20
N GLU A 144 -11.17 9.49 -0.15
CA GLU A 144 -10.44 9.32 -1.42
C GLU A 144 -10.52 7.86 -1.88
N VAL A 145 -10.59 7.68 -3.21
CA VAL A 145 -10.48 6.36 -3.85
C VAL A 145 -9.19 6.31 -4.66
N ARG A 146 -8.27 5.44 -4.29
CA ARG A 146 -6.98 5.22 -4.95
C ARG A 146 -7.06 4.03 -5.89
N VAL A 147 -7.60 4.24 -7.07
CA VAL A 147 -7.82 3.18 -8.05
C VAL A 147 -6.52 2.46 -8.43
N ALA A 148 -5.43 3.21 -8.63
CA ALA A 148 -4.15 2.66 -9.05
C ALA A 148 -3.51 1.67 -8.05
N THR A 149 -3.90 1.74 -6.78
CA THR A 149 -3.42 0.86 -5.71
C THR A 149 -4.54 0.05 -5.07
N ALA A 150 -5.77 0.11 -5.60
CA ALA A 150 -6.97 -0.54 -5.06
C ALA A 150 -7.14 -0.25 -3.56
N GLN A 151 -7.14 1.03 -3.17
CA GLN A 151 -7.23 1.46 -1.78
C GLN A 151 -8.28 2.56 -1.61
N TYR A 152 -8.77 2.69 -0.38
CA TYR A 152 -9.65 3.77 0.06
C TYR A 152 -9.01 4.52 1.21
N VAL A 153 -9.20 5.83 1.26
CA VAL A 153 -8.90 6.64 2.45
C VAL A 153 -10.20 6.85 3.21
N VAL A 154 -10.30 6.31 4.44
CA VAL A 154 -11.52 6.31 5.26
C VAL A 154 -11.32 7.23 6.46
N ASP A 155 -12.17 8.25 6.62
CA ASP A 155 -12.13 9.17 7.76
C ASP A 155 -12.95 8.63 8.94
N VAL A 156 -12.38 7.70 9.68
CA VAL A 156 -13.02 7.08 10.85
C VAL A 156 -13.27 8.09 11.99
N LYS A 157 -12.45 9.14 12.08
CA LYS A 157 -12.57 10.15 13.14
C LYS A 157 -13.55 11.27 12.81
N GLY A 158 -14.02 11.35 11.57
CA GLY A 158 -14.94 12.41 11.11
C GLY A 158 -14.33 13.81 11.15
N THR A 159 -12.99 13.92 11.09
CA THR A 159 -12.30 15.21 11.21
C THR A 159 -12.19 15.94 9.87
N GLY A 160 -12.46 15.27 8.75
CA GLY A 160 -12.28 15.81 7.40
C GLY A 160 -10.81 16.13 7.03
N LYS A 161 -9.86 15.81 7.91
CA LYS A 161 -8.44 16.16 7.77
C LYS A 161 -7.55 14.93 7.61
N GLY A 162 -7.94 14.03 6.70
CA GLY A 162 -7.22 12.80 6.45
C GLY A 162 -7.92 11.58 7.00
N GLY A 163 -7.38 10.41 6.73
CA GLY A 163 -8.00 9.14 7.10
C GLY A 163 -7.00 8.00 7.05
N TYR A 164 -7.50 6.83 7.38
CA TYR A 164 -6.73 5.59 7.26
C TYR A 164 -6.75 5.10 5.81
N VAL A 165 -5.57 4.74 5.29
CA VAL A 165 -5.45 4.07 3.99
C VAL A 165 -5.76 2.59 4.18
N ILE A 166 -6.84 2.13 3.56
CA ILE A 166 -7.36 0.77 3.71
C ILE A 166 -7.37 0.10 2.34
N ASN A 167 -6.90 -1.14 2.27
CA ASN A 167 -7.01 -1.91 1.03
C ASN A 167 -8.47 -2.25 0.72
N ALA A 168 -8.81 -2.35 -0.54
CA ALA A 168 -10.20 -2.58 -0.95
C ALA A 168 -10.78 -3.89 -0.40
N GLU A 169 -9.96 -4.91 -0.26
CA GLU A 169 -10.33 -6.21 0.31
C GLU A 169 -10.61 -6.18 1.83
N ASP A 170 -10.17 -5.14 2.54
CA ASP A 170 -10.36 -4.96 3.99
C ASP A 170 -11.57 -4.08 4.34
N ILE A 171 -12.26 -3.56 3.32
CA ILE A 171 -13.49 -2.78 3.47
C ILE A 171 -14.67 -3.71 3.72
N ARG A 172 -15.54 -3.29 4.64
CA ARG A 172 -16.78 -4.00 4.96
C ARG A 172 -17.98 -3.09 4.74
N PRO A 173 -19.10 -3.61 4.19
CA PRO A 173 -20.35 -2.85 4.13
C PRO A 173 -20.79 -2.53 5.57
N VAL A 174 -21.30 -1.32 5.76
CA VAL A 174 -21.98 -0.96 7.02
C VAL A 174 -23.44 -1.38 6.87
N GLU A 175 -23.88 -2.32 7.70
CA GLU A 175 -25.29 -2.66 7.75
C GLU A 175 -26.09 -1.40 8.12
N ALA A 176 -27.09 -1.09 7.32
CA ALA A 176 -28.01 0.00 7.64
C ALA A 176 -28.71 -0.34 8.96
N THR A 177 -28.32 0.35 10.03
CA THR A 177 -29.08 0.25 11.29
C THR A 177 -30.45 0.83 11.05
N ASN A 178 -31.46 -0.02 10.99
CA ASN A 178 -32.87 0.36 10.94
C ASN A 178 -33.28 1.05 12.24
#